data_25ac47e5f62cc83056bab040f2364551
#
_entry.id   25ac47e5f62cc83056bab040f2364551
#
_cell.length_a   1.000
_cell.length_b   1.000
_cell.length_c   1.000
_cell.angle_alpha   90.00
_cell.angle_beta   90.00
_cell.angle_gamma   90.00
#
_symmetry.space_group_name_H-M   'P 1'
#
loop_
_entity.id
_entity.type
_entity.pdbx_description
1 polymer ?
#
loop_
_entity_poly.entity_id
_entity_poly.type
_entity_poly.pdbx_seq_one_letter_code
_entity_poly.pdbx_strand_id
1 'polypeptide(L)'
;MKRQTKIRSAAIAAICGWMLSSLAAALPAGVDRSVEEFPRATGEADDTARIQRAIDATPSGVLYVPKGLYKVSSPLVVTNLCSLDMHKSAILRAICEMPYVLKVNNAIGFRGLPKGDDRLHDYNFFVAGGRIDGNGLASCMALDGFRHYSLRDISFMNGKVCGLRVNGEAGGYELIAFNLYFKCVIPGLAGNAAVWSTGGDSHYTDCVVVDYTVGFRMGRGGSNRLTRCHVWGGPLPATEPGGEREMLKNSVNFWIDGAGDTILRDCYADTGKTGFLVDGWDTHLDGCRYFNNYGFKLDDITIIDHRCGRLLVNACRFHKSNPKIRAYTGIGTVEWRDMIYSNFPADAEQPGALDFEVDQDCATADDWEFLPGGKPYVLEAKPNAFAGKPDCKSARFGVSRKILARKFPKAGAGKELVVRARATRPDTKAVEITLIHANGKVWGIELPLTPEWTDIRVPLSELRYFKHWGNLPPLEPGDAPDARNLQTVGLCYGKWLCPKTLDREHGFEISSIRITGR
;
A
#
# COMPACT_ATOMS: atom_id res chain seq x y z
N MET A 1 10.40 -41.50 70.97
CA MET A 1 9.41 -40.77 70.19
C MET A 1 9.90 -39.53 69.42
N LYS A 2 11.05 -38.94 69.67
CA LYS A 2 11.54 -37.73 68.97
C LYS A 2 12.28 -37.94 67.62
N ARG A 3 12.62 -39.17 67.20
CA ARG A 3 13.32 -39.44 65.92
C ARG A 3 12.43 -39.72 64.71
N GLN A 4 11.19 -40.19 64.95
CA GLN A 4 10.25 -40.47 63.83
C GLN A 4 9.59 -39.23 63.26
N THR A 5 9.48 -38.12 64.01
CA THR A 5 8.84 -36.88 63.56
C THR A 5 9.73 -36.08 62.56
N LYS A 6 11.06 -36.17 62.69
CA LYS A 6 11.97 -35.46 61.75
C LYS A 6 12.05 -36.10 60.37
N ILE A 7 11.88 -37.42 60.26
CA ILE A 7 11.95 -38.13 58.96
C ILE A 7 10.66 -37.86 58.15
N ARG A 8 9.50 -37.71 58.79
CA ARG A 8 8.22 -37.37 58.11
C ARG A 8 8.20 -35.94 57.57
N SER A 9 8.79 -34.98 58.26
CA SER A 9 8.88 -33.59 57.79
C SER A 9 9.83 -33.42 56.63
N ALA A 10 10.93 -34.13 56.58
CA ALA A 10 11.88 -34.08 55.43
C ALA A 10 11.30 -34.75 54.18
N ALA A 11 10.56 -35.85 54.34
CA ALA A 11 9.91 -36.52 53.20
C ALA A 11 8.76 -35.70 52.60
N ILE A 12 7.97 -34.98 53.40
CA ILE A 12 6.89 -34.10 52.92
C ILE A 12 7.49 -32.86 52.22
N ALA A 13 8.56 -32.27 52.72
CA ALA A 13 9.26 -31.15 52.05
C ALA A 13 9.90 -31.57 50.73
N ALA A 14 10.44 -32.78 50.62
CA ALA A 14 11.00 -33.32 49.37
C ALA A 14 9.88 -33.61 48.32
N ILE A 15 8.76 -34.18 48.76
CA ILE A 15 7.62 -34.43 47.85
C ILE A 15 6.94 -33.12 47.40
N CYS A 16 6.80 -32.14 48.27
CA CYS A 16 6.31 -30.80 47.86
C CYS A 16 7.29 -30.06 46.96
N GLY A 17 8.59 -30.19 47.16
CA GLY A 17 9.62 -29.65 46.30
C GLY A 17 9.62 -30.30 44.89
N TRP A 18 9.37 -31.59 44.80
CA TRP A 18 9.23 -32.32 43.52
C TRP A 18 7.89 -32.06 42.83
N MET A 19 6.82 -31.81 43.53
CA MET A 19 5.51 -31.41 42.92
C MET A 19 5.52 -29.98 42.42
N LEU A 20 6.33 -29.09 43.00
CA LEU A 20 6.47 -27.70 42.50
C LEU A 20 7.39 -27.55 41.29
N SER A 21 8.26 -28.53 41.02
CA SER A 21 9.14 -28.50 39.83
C SER A 21 8.53 -29.14 38.57
N SER A 22 7.32 -29.71 38.65
CA SER A 22 6.73 -30.44 37.49
C SER A 22 5.47 -29.78 36.88
N LEU A 23 5.15 -28.53 37.24
CA LEU A 23 4.16 -27.74 36.54
C LEU A 23 4.80 -26.76 35.56
N ALA A 24 5.77 -27.20 34.78
CA ALA A 24 6.06 -26.58 33.52
C ALA A 24 4.81 -26.83 32.65
N ALA A 25 3.97 -25.82 32.47
CA ALA A 25 2.82 -25.93 31.59
C ALA A 25 3.33 -26.46 30.25
N ALA A 26 2.76 -27.59 29.81
CA ALA A 26 3.15 -28.16 28.53
C ALA A 26 2.92 -27.09 27.44
N LEU A 27 3.90 -26.92 26.57
CA LEU A 27 3.78 -26.02 25.43
C LEU A 27 2.58 -26.47 24.57
N PRO A 28 1.84 -25.55 23.94
CA PRO A 28 0.85 -25.90 22.94
C PRO A 28 1.46 -26.78 21.84
N ALA A 29 0.67 -27.66 21.25
CA ALA A 29 1.15 -28.53 20.18
C ALA A 29 1.67 -27.68 18.99
N GLY A 30 2.83 -28.04 18.47
CA GLY A 30 3.49 -27.33 17.34
C GLY A 30 4.27 -26.08 17.75
N VAL A 31 4.49 -25.84 19.03
CA VAL A 31 5.30 -24.75 19.56
C VAL A 31 6.67 -25.30 20.01
N ASP A 32 7.74 -24.62 19.59
CA ASP A 32 9.11 -25.02 19.93
C ASP A 32 9.61 -24.38 21.24
N ARG A 33 9.29 -23.11 21.45
CA ARG A 33 9.71 -22.30 22.60
C ARG A 33 8.61 -21.39 23.10
N SER A 34 8.72 -20.95 24.35
CA SER A 34 7.85 -19.92 24.94
C SER A 34 8.66 -18.72 25.43
N VAL A 35 8.08 -17.53 25.34
CA VAL A 35 8.67 -16.31 25.94
C VAL A 35 8.90 -16.48 27.46
N GLU A 36 8.16 -17.35 28.15
CA GLU A 36 8.34 -17.63 29.58
C GLU A 36 9.69 -18.29 29.91
N GLU A 37 10.31 -18.98 28.94
CA GLU A 37 11.66 -19.53 29.08
C GLU A 37 12.74 -18.45 29.16
N PHE A 38 12.41 -17.21 28.81
CA PHE A 38 13.30 -16.06 28.77
C PHE A 38 12.89 -15.01 29.78
N PRO A 39 13.17 -15.17 31.08
CA PRO A 39 12.84 -14.17 32.08
C PRO A 39 13.57 -12.86 31.80
N ARG A 40 13.03 -11.74 32.30
CA ARG A 40 13.74 -10.47 32.28
C ARG A 40 15.04 -10.60 33.05
N ALA A 41 16.14 -10.14 32.45
CA ALA A 41 17.41 -10.02 33.13
C ALA A 41 17.39 -8.82 34.10
N THR A 42 18.30 -8.84 35.09
CA THR A 42 18.46 -7.71 36.00
C THR A 42 18.80 -6.45 35.21
N GLY A 43 18.04 -5.36 35.44
CA GLY A 43 18.20 -4.08 34.75
C GLY A 43 17.36 -3.90 33.50
N GLU A 44 16.64 -4.91 33.01
CA GLU A 44 15.68 -4.76 31.91
C GLU A 44 14.41 -4.03 32.38
N ALA A 45 14.19 -2.82 31.85
CA ALA A 45 13.06 -1.97 32.23
C ALA A 45 11.71 -2.48 31.67
N ASP A 46 11.74 -3.21 30.55
CA ASP A 46 10.55 -3.68 29.83
C ASP A 46 10.76 -5.07 29.22
N ASP A 47 9.87 -5.48 28.30
CA ASP A 47 9.92 -6.84 27.74
C ASP A 47 10.70 -6.92 26.42
N THR A 48 11.24 -5.81 25.91
CA THR A 48 11.88 -5.78 24.59
C THR A 48 13.01 -6.79 24.47
N ALA A 49 14.00 -6.69 25.38
CA ALA A 49 15.19 -7.52 25.27
C ALA A 49 14.89 -9.01 25.51
N ARG A 50 13.97 -9.33 26.46
CA ARG A 50 13.60 -10.74 26.70
C ARG A 50 12.88 -11.37 25.51
N ILE A 51 11.94 -10.62 24.86
CA ILE A 51 11.23 -11.14 23.68
C ILE A 51 12.19 -11.27 22.50
N GLN A 52 13.08 -10.28 22.30
CA GLN A 52 14.09 -10.39 21.24
C GLN A 52 14.98 -11.61 21.43
N ARG A 53 15.46 -11.89 22.66
CA ARG A 53 16.23 -13.12 22.94
C ARG A 53 15.42 -14.38 22.64
N ALA A 54 14.12 -14.38 22.94
CA ALA A 54 13.26 -15.51 22.61
C ALA A 54 13.14 -15.72 21.10
N ILE A 55 12.94 -14.65 20.33
CA ILE A 55 12.92 -14.67 18.86
C ILE A 55 14.26 -15.21 18.33
N ASP A 56 15.37 -14.64 18.79
CA ASP A 56 16.71 -15.00 18.32
C ASP A 56 17.07 -16.48 18.61
N ALA A 57 16.55 -17.01 19.70
CA ALA A 57 16.75 -18.41 20.12
C ALA A 57 15.78 -19.40 19.46
N THR A 58 14.88 -18.95 18.57
CA THR A 58 13.88 -19.78 17.90
C THR A 58 14.00 -19.69 16.37
N PRO A 59 15.17 -19.93 15.78
CA PRO A 59 15.33 -19.83 14.33
C PRO A 59 14.51 -20.90 13.61
N SER A 60 13.73 -20.51 12.62
CA SER A 60 12.84 -21.38 11.82
C SER A 60 11.80 -22.16 12.64
N GLY A 61 11.64 -21.84 13.91
CA GLY A 61 10.68 -22.46 14.81
C GLY A 61 9.49 -21.58 15.13
N VAL A 62 8.62 -22.06 16.00
CA VAL A 62 7.44 -21.38 16.49
C VAL A 62 7.63 -20.92 17.93
N LEU A 63 7.64 -19.60 18.14
CA LEU A 63 7.71 -18.99 19.46
C LEU A 63 6.29 -18.67 19.96
N TYR A 64 5.92 -19.24 21.10
CA TYR A 64 4.68 -18.91 21.77
C TYR A 64 4.82 -17.67 22.64
N VAL A 65 3.84 -16.74 22.50
CA VAL A 65 3.72 -15.56 23.36
C VAL A 65 2.51 -15.75 24.27
N PRO A 66 2.68 -16.10 25.53
CA PRO A 66 1.58 -16.36 26.48
C PRO A 66 0.71 -15.13 26.72
N LYS A 67 -0.44 -15.34 27.41
CA LYS A 67 -1.30 -14.26 27.89
C LYS A 67 -0.49 -13.25 28.71
N GLY A 68 -0.54 -11.98 28.35
CA GLY A 68 0.16 -10.92 29.09
C GLY A 68 0.16 -9.59 28.35
N LEU A 69 0.52 -8.54 29.08
CA LEU A 69 0.86 -7.24 28.51
C LEU A 69 2.38 -7.10 28.47
N TYR A 70 2.93 -7.12 27.29
CA TYR A 70 4.36 -6.97 27.02
C TYR A 70 4.66 -5.55 26.57
N LYS A 71 5.37 -4.81 27.39
CA LYS A 71 5.80 -3.44 27.08
C LYS A 71 7.05 -3.46 26.23
N VAL A 72 7.05 -2.72 25.13
CA VAL A 72 8.13 -2.72 24.14
C VAL A 72 8.61 -1.28 23.90
N SER A 73 9.89 -1.01 24.12
CA SER A 73 10.51 0.31 23.97
C SER A 73 11.37 0.47 22.71
N SER A 74 11.63 -0.62 21.99
CA SER A 74 12.27 -0.61 20.67
C SER A 74 11.71 -1.73 19.79
N PRO A 75 11.85 -1.66 18.47
CA PRO A 75 11.29 -2.66 17.56
C PRO A 75 11.74 -4.08 17.88
N LEU A 76 10.80 -5.00 17.96
CA LEU A 76 11.08 -6.43 17.90
C LEU A 76 11.33 -6.82 16.44
N VAL A 77 12.44 -7.52 16.17
CA VAL A 77 12.89 -7.82 14.80
C VAL A 77 13.01 -9.32 14.59
N VAL A 78 12.31 -9.81 13.58
CA VAL A 78 12.38 -11.22 13.14
C VAL A 78 13.12 -11.28 11.81
N THR A 79 14.30 -11.89 11.81
CA THR A 79 15.14 -12.08 10.60
C THR A 79 15.59 -13.51 10.41
N ASN A 80 15.19 -14.39 11.33
CA ASN A 80 15.68 -15.77 11.45
C ASN A 80 14.60 -16.82 11.13
N LEU A 81 13.56 -16.42 10.39
CA LEU A 81 12.44 -17.27 10.00
C LEU A 81 11.59 -17.78 11.20
N CYS A 82 11.67 -17.12 12.35
CA CYS A 82 10.82 -17.43 13.49
C CYS A 82 9.36 -17.09 13.18
N SER A 83 8.44 -18.00 13.48
CA SER A 83 7.00 -17.75 13.52
C SER A 83 6.55 -17.39 14.92
N LEU A 84 5.52 -16.57 15.05
CA LEU A 84 4.96 -16.17 16.34
C LEU A 84 3.54 -16.70 16.48
N ASP A 85 3.29 -17.48 17.52
CA ASP A 85 1.96 -17.89 17.96
C ASP A 85 1.60 -17.18 19.26
N MET A 86 0.69 -16.23 19.19
CA MET A 86 0.35 -15.38 20.32
C MET A 86 -0.98 -15.82 20.94
N HIS A 87 -1.00 -16.02 22.26
CA HIS A 87 -2.28 -16.19 22.94
C HIS A 87 -3.23 -15.03 22.62
N LYS A 88 -4.53 -15.31 22.42
CA LYS A 88 -5.54 -14.30 22.07
C LYS A 88 -5.56 -13.05 22.97
N SER A 89 -5.09 -13.18 24.20
CA SER A 89 -4.98 -12.09 25.18
C SER A 89 -3.53 -11.63 25.40
N ALA A 90 -2.58 -12.02 24.57
CA ALA A 90 -1.25 -11.44 24.55
C ALA A 90 -1.29 -10.07 23.88
N ILE A 91 -0.59 -9.09 24.42
CA ILE A 91 -0.54 -7.71 23.90
C ILE A 91 0.92 -7.28 23.84
N LEU A 92 1.44 -7.03 22.65
CA LEU A 92 2.70 -6.32 22.43
C LEU A 92 2.38 -4.83 22.30
N ARG A 93 2.82 -3.98 23.23
CA ARG A 93 2.48 -2.56 23.25
C ARG A 93 3.71 -1.65 23.24
N ALA A 94 3.74 -0.71 22.31
CA ALA A 94 4.72 0.37 22.32
C ALA A 94 4.60 1.25 23.57
N ILE A 95 5.73 1.57 24.20
CA ILE A 95 5.83 2.51 25.31
C ILE A 95 6.72 3.71 24.99
N CYS A 96 7.42 3.68 23.86
CA CYS A 96 8.23 4.79 23.33
C CYS A 96 7.93 4.99 21.84
N GLU A 97 8.30 6.15 21.31
CA GLU A 97 8.27 6.38 19.87
C GLU A 97 9.24 5.46 19.14
N MET A 98 8.74 4.75 18.15
CA MET A 98 9.52 3.86 17.29
C MET A 98 8.80 3.67 15.93
N PRO A 99 9.51 3.22 14.88
CA PRO A 99 8.86 3.02 13.59
C PRO A 99 7.79 1.92 13.62
N TYR A 100 8.08 0.78 14.28
CA TYR A 100 7.18 -0.37 14.37
C TYR A 100 7.35 -1.09 15.72
N VAL A 101 6.28 -1.71 16.21
CA VAL A 101 6.36 -2.62 17.38
C VAL A 101 7.02 -3.94 16.97
N LEU A 102 6.60 -4.51 15.83
CA LEU A 102 7.14 -5.75 15.27
C LEU A 102 7.57 -5.53 13.82
N LYS A 103 8.79 -5.90 13.49
CA LYS A 103 9.31 -5.91 12.13
C LYS A 103 9.73 -7.32 11.74
N VAL A 104 9.18 -7.84 10.64
CA VAL A 104 9.57 -9.12 10.06
C VAL A 104 10.30 -8.88 8.75
N ASN A 105 11.47 -9.48 8.60
CA ASN A 105 12.24 -9.49 7.35
C ASN A 105 12.85 -10.87 7.10
N ASN A 106 12.06 -11.75 6.56
CA ASN A 106 12.49 -13.12 6.28
C ASN A 106 13.49 -13.24 5.11
N ALA A 107 13.59 -12.22 4.24
CA ALA A 107 14.59 -12.22 3.18
C ALA A 107 16.03 -12.31 3.72
N ILE A 108 16.29 -11.79 4.91
CA ILE A 108 17.59 -11.91 5.60
C ILE A 108 17.83 -13.37 5.99
N GLY A 109 16.84 -14.03 6.59
CA GLY A 109 16.91 -15.44 6.97
C GLY A 109 17.14 -16.35 5.76
N PHE A 110 16.38 -16.15 4.68
CA PHE A 110 16.54 -16.94 3.45
C PHE A 110 17.93 -16.77 2.80
N ARG A 111 18.51 -15.57 2.81
CA ARG A 111 19.87 -15.35 2.28
C ARG A 111 20.95 -16.07 3.06
N GLY A 112 20.70 -16.36 4.33
CA GLY A 112 21.62 -17.10 5.20
C GLY A 112 21.57 -18.62 5.03
N LEU A 113 20.58 -19.16 4.30
CA LEU A 113 20.43 -20.59 4.09
C LEU A 113 21.34 -21.10 2.97
N PRO A 114 21.90 -22.32 3.10
CA PRO A 114 22.62 -22.97 2.02
C PRO A 114 21.76 -23.16 0.77
N LYS A 115 22.38 -23.13 -0.41
CA LYS A 115 21.68 -23.45 -1.65
C LYS A 115 21.20 -24.91 -1.60
N GLY A 116 19.89 -25.11 -1.78
CA GLY A 116 19.26 -26.43 -1.69
C GLY A 116 18.76 -26.80 -0.29
N ASP A 117 18.80 -25.88 0.66
CA ASP A 117 18.13 -26.06 1.95
C ASP A 117 16.63 -26.16 1.77
N ASP A 118 15.99 -27.18 2.35
CA ASP A 118 14.55 -27.42 2.20
C ASP A 118 13.69 -26.25 2.70
N ARG A 119 14.20 -25.49 3.66
CA ARG A 119 13.54 -24.27 4.17
C ARG A 119 13.41 -23.15 3.10
N LEU A 120 14.17 -23.20 2.02
CA LEU A 120 13.96 -22.31 0.86
C LEU A 120 12.64 -22.59 0.15
N HIS A 121 12.04 -23.73 0.39
CA HIS A 121 10.76 -24.18 -0.16
C HIS A 121 9.65 -24.25 0.89
N ASP A 122 9.98 -24.02 2.18
CA ASP A 122 9.01 -23.95 3.28
C ASP A 122 8.58 -22.49 3.50
N TYR A 123 7.41 -22.16 3.00
CA TYR A 123 6.85 -20.81 3.04
C TYR A 123 5.75 -20.63 4.10
N ASN A 124 5.68 -21.53 5.09
CA ASN A 124 4.61 -21.54 6.09
C ASN A 124 4.90 -20.68 7.34
N PHE A 125 5.72 -19.65 7.21
CA PHE A 125 5.98 -18.72 8.30
C PHE A 125 4.77 -17.84 8.58
N PHE A 126 4.55 -17.55 9.86
CA PHE A 126 3.36 -16.83 10.26
C PHE A 126 3.54 -15.95 11.51
N VAL A 127 2.58 -15.03 11.66
CA VAL A 127 2.21 -14.45 12.96
C VAL A 127 0.72 -14.72 13.16
N ALA A 128 0.36 -15.27 14.29
CA ALA A 128 -1.01 -15.62 14.61
C ALA A 128 -1.40 -15.17 16.02
N GLY A 129 -2.68 -14.81 16.16
CA GLY A 129 -3.27 -14.48 17.46
C GLY A 129 -2.84 -13.14 18.06
N GLY A 130 -3.34 -12.86 19.24
CA GLY A 130 -2.93 -11.74 20.08
C GLY A 130 -3.24 -10.35 19.53
N ARG A 131 -2.55 -9.37 20.09
CA ARG A 131 -2.71 -7.95 19.77
C ARG A 131 -1.34 -7.28 19.64
N ILE A 132 -1.18 -6.48 18.60
CA ILE A 132 -0.05 -5.57 18.44
C ILE A 132 -0.59 -4.14 18.54
N ASP A 133 -0.17 -3.40 19.57
CA ASP A 133 -0.69 -2.08 19.90
C ASP A 133 0.41 -1.02 19.73
N GLY A 134 0.27 -0.22 18.70
CA GLY A 134 1.17 0.90 18.42
C GLY A 134 1.05 2.03 19.44
N ASN A 135 -0.06 2.07 20.23
CA ASN A 135 -0.30 3.05 21.28
C ASN A 135 -0.21 4.52 20.80
N GLY A 136 -0.37 4.77 19.51
CA GLY A 136 -0.14 6.09 18.90
C GLY A 136 1.33 6.53 18.82
N LEU A 137 2.25 5.69 19.29
CA LEU A 137 3.70 5.95 19.33
C LEU A 137 4.42 5.26 18.17
N ALA A 138 3.88 4.14 17.69
CA ALA A 138 4.48 3.34 16.62
C ALA A 138 3.43 2.85 15.62
N SER A 139 3.84 2.47 14.42
CA SER A 139 3.08 1.56 13.59
C SER A 139 3.11 0.16 14.22
N CYS A 140 2.05 -0.65 14.04
CA CYS A 140 2.02 -1.92 14.76
C CYS A 140 3.00 -2.91 14.16
N MET A 141 2.94 -3.18 12.85
CA MET A 141 3.78 -4.19 12.21
C MET A 141 4.28 -3.76 10.84
N ALA A 142 5.55 -4.10 10.54
CA ALA A 142 6.09 -4.09 9.20
C ALA A 142 6.44 -5.50 8.74
N LEU A 143 6.11 -5.81 7.50
CA LEU A 143 6.40 -7.06 6.84
C LEU A 143 7.23 -6.79 5.59
N ASP A 144 8.54 -7.02 5.71
CA ASP A 144 9.53 -6.81 4.67
C ASP A 144 10.08 -8.16 4.19
N GLY A 145 10.39 -8.28 2.89
CA GLY A 145 11.15 -9.39 2.35
C GLY A 145 10.60 -10.78 2.72
N PHE A 146 9.36 -11.04 2.39
CA PHE A 146 8.70 -12.31 2.65
C PHE A 146 8.19 -12.95 1.37
N ARG A 147 7.90 -14.23 1.44
CA ARG A 147 7.19 -14.98 0.43
C ARG A 147 6.25 -15.95 1.11
N HIS A 148 5.01 -16.08 0.61
CA HIS A 148 4.01 -17.01 1.12
C HIS A 148 3.86 -16.96 2.66
N TYR A 149 3.69 -15.75 3.20
CA TYR A 149 3.61 -15.50 4.64
C TYR A 149 2.15 -15.43 5.10
N SER A 150 1.87 -15.92 6.30
CA SER A 150 0.51 -15.91 6.86
C SER A 150 0.38 -14.97 8.05
N LEU A 151 -0.63 -14.12 8.02
CA LEU A 151 -1.10 -13.34 9.17
C LEU A 151 -2.54 -13.75 9.47
N ARG A 152 -2.83 -14.18 10.72
CA ARG A 152 -4.18 -14.65 11.06
C ARG A 152 -4.56 -14.32 12.50
N ASP A 153 -5.86 -13.96 12.68
CA ASP A 153 -6.46 -13.78 13.99
C ASP A 153 -5.78 -12.71 14.87
N ILE A 154 -5.17 -11.68 14.26
CA ILE A 154 -4.41 -10.63 14.95
C ILE A 154 -5.25 -9.36 15.06
N SER A 155 -5.17 -8.69 16.22
CA SER A 155 -5.68 -7.34 16.40
C SER A 155 -4.56 -6.31 16.33
N PHE A 156 -4.64 -5.37 15.37
CA PHE A 156 -3.73 -4.23 15.24
C PHE A 156 -4.40 -2.96 15.79
N MET A 157 -3.81 -2.39 16.84
CA MET A 157 -4.44 -1.29 17.56
C MET A 157 -3.58 -0.03 17.50
N ASN A 158 -4.22 1.11 17.27
CA ASN A 158 -3.63 2.45 17.47
C ASN A 158 -2.29 2.66 16.74
N GLY A 159 -2.18 2.17 15.50
CA GLY A 159 -1.00 2.40 14.68
C GLY A 159 -0.83 3.89 14.35
N LYS A 160 0.35 4.48 14.63
CA LYS A 160 0.64 5.90 14.39
C LYS A 160 0.55 6.24 12.91
N VAL A 161 1.28 5.55 12.06
CA VAL A 161 1.25 5.71 10.60
C VAL A 161 0.42 4.61 9.96
N CYS A 162 0.58 3.36 10.42
CA CYS A 162 -0.25 2.25 9.95
C CYS A 162 -0.40 1.13 11.00
N GLY A 163 -1.44 0.33 10.83
CA GLY A 163 -1.57 -0.95 11.53
C GLY A 163 -0.60 -1.98 10.95
N LEU A 164 -0.70 -2.25 9.67
CA LEU A 164 0.16 -3.18 8.93
C LEU A 164 0.81 -2.49 7.74
N ARG A 165 2.12 -2.50 7.68
CA ARG A 165 2.92 -2.12 6.51
C ARG A 165 3.40 -3.38 5.81
N VAL A 166 3.03 -3.55 4.54
CA VAL A 166 3.54 -4.62 3.67
C VAL A 166 4.43 -3.99 2.61
N ASN A 167 5.72 -4.33 2.61
CA ASN A 167 6.70 -3.65 1.78
C ASN A 167 7.14 -4.52 0.59
N GLY A 168 6.56 -4.27 -0.58
CA GLY A 168 6.88 -4.97 -1.82
C GLY A 168 8.27 -4.66 -2.37
N GLU A 169 8.81 -3.47 -2.09
CA GLU A 169 10.15 -3.08 -2.53
C GLU A 169 11.24 -3.97 -1.87
N ALA A 170 10.97 -4.46 -0.69
CA ALA A 170 11.81 -5.44 0.00
C ALA A 170 11.58 -6.90 -0.46
N GLY A 171 10.77 -7.14 -1.51
CA GLY A 171 10.47 -8.48 -2.04
C GLY A 171 9.32 -9.18 -1.32
N GLY A 172 8.31 -8.44 -0.89
CA GLY A 172 7.13 -8.98 -0.21
C GLY A 172 6.04 -9.40 -1.21
N TYR A 173 5.80 -10.71 -1.34
CA TYR A 173 4.80 -11.31 -2.22
C TYR A 173 4.06 -12.45 -1.54
N GLU A 174 2.85 -12.75 -2.02
CA GLU A 174 2.07 -13.92 -1.61
C GLU A 174 1.69 -13.90 -0.12
N LEU A 175 1.30 -12.72 0.41
CA LEU A 175 0.75 -12.63 1.76
C LEU A 175 -0.65 -13.24 1.82
N ILE A 176 -0.88 -14.09 2.81
CA ILE A 176 -2.20 -14.58 3.20
C ILE A 176 -2.59 -13.94 4.52
N ALA A 177 -3.46 -12.93 4.45
CA ALA A 177 -3.98 -12.20 5.60
C ALA A 177 -5.45 -12.61 5.86
N PHE A 178 -5.71 -13.22 7.00
CA PHE A 178 -7.02 -13.75 7.33
C PHE A 178 -7.49 -13.31 8.72
N ASN A 179 -8.75 -12.86 8.81
CA ASN A 179 -9.41 -12.49 10.08
C ASN A 179 -8.57 -11.49 10.92
N LEU A 180 -8.09 -10.44 10.25
CA LEU A 180 -7.36 -9.36 10.92
C LEU A 180 -8.33 -8.27 11.37
N TYR A 181 -8.14 -7.77 12.58
CA TYR A 181 -8.91 -6.69 13.15
C TYR A 181 -8.04 -5.46 13.40
N PHE A 182 -8.40 -4.35 12.80
CA PHE A 182 -7.71 -3.07 12.95
C PHE A 182 -8.61 -2.06 13.65
N LYS A 183 -8.11 -1.41 14.69
CA LYS A 183 -8.87 -0.35 15.36
C LYS A 183 -7.96 0.78 15.86
N CYS A 184 -8.35 2.01 15.61
CA CYS A 184 -7.70 3.19 16.14
C CYS A 184 -8.66 3.95 17.07
N VAL A 185 -8.35 4.01 18.37
CA VAL A 185 -9.16 4.72 19.36
C VAL A 185 -8.53 6.03 19.82
N ILE A 186 -7.33 6.35 19.33
CA ILE A 186 -6.59 7.58 19.69
C ILE A 186 -7.03 8.70 18.75
N PRO A 187 -7.64 9.77 19.27
CA PRO A 187 -7.97 10.95 18.46
C PRO A 187 -6.72 11.59 17.86
N GLY A 188 -6.87 12.21 16.69
CA GLY A 188 -5.82 13.05 16.09
C GLY A 188 -4.72 12.32 15.32
N LEU A 189 -4.78 11.00 15.17
CA LEU A 189 -3.90 10.27 14.25
C LEU A 189 -4.39 10.39 12.80
N ALA A 190 -4.51 11.63 12.31
CA ALA A 190 -4.98 11.90 10.95
C ALA A 190 -3.98 11.34 9.91
N GLY A 191 -4.52 10.77 8.83
CA GLY A 191 -3.72 10.25 7.72
C GLY A 191 -3.19 8.83 7.90
N ASN A 192 -3.44 8.17 9.04
CA ASN A 192 -3.01 6.79 9.26
C ASN A 192 -3.81 5.78 8.40
N ALA A 193 -3.19 4.65 8.10
CA ALA A 193 -3.81 3.56 7.35
C ALA A 193 -3.88 2.27 8.19
N ALA A 194 -4.98 1.51 8.12
CA ALA A 194 -5.01 0.20 8.77
C ALA A 194 -4.04 -0.76 8.07
N VAL A 195 -4.14 -0.86 6.75
CA VAL A 195 -3.21 -1.60 5.90
C VAL A 195 -2.62 -0.65 4.87
N TRP A 196 -1.30 -0.62 4.79
CA TRP A 196 -0.57 0.05 3.72
C TRP A 196 0.34 -0.96 3.04
N SER A 197 -0.09 -1.47 1.90
CA SER A 197 0.62 -2.50 1.15
C SER A 197 1.19 -1.94 -0.15
N THR A 198 2.44 -2.27 -0.42
CA THR A 198 3.06 -2.19 -1.75
C THR A 198 3.49 -3.59 -2.26
N GLY A 199 3.12 -4.64 -1.53
CA GLY A 199 3.32 -6.04 -1.92
C GLY A 199 2.35 -6.50 -3.01
N GLY A 200 2.72 -7.54 -3.73
CA GLY A 200 1.90 -8.16 -4.77
C GLY A 200 1.42 -9.57 -4.40
N ASP A 201 0.55 -10.13 -5.24
CA ASP A 201 0.02 -11.50 -5.14
C ASP A 201 -0.57 -11.84 -3.76
N SER A 202 -1.13 -10.83 -3.10
CA SER A 202 -1.53 -10.92 -1.71
C SER A 202 -3.05 -11.03 -1.55
N HIS A 203 -3.47 -11.83 -0.57
CA HIS A 203 -4.86 -12.10 -0.25
C HIS A 203 -5.20 -11.57 1.14
N TYR A 204 -6.22 -10.72 1.21
CA TYR A 204 -6.79 -10.21 2.45
C TYR A 204 -8.23 -10.72 2.55
N THR A 205 -8.54 -11.52 3.55
CA THR A 205 -9.85 -12.16 3.67
C THR A 205 -10.42 -11.95 5.07
N ASP A 206 -11.71 -11.59 5.15
CA ASP A 206 -12.45 -11.40 6.40
C ASP A 206 -11.79 -10.39 7.38
N CYS A 207 -11.12 -9.37 6.84
CA CYS A 207 -10.46 -8.35 7.64
C CYS A 207 -11.43 -7.20 7.96
N VAL A 208 -11.37 -6.70 9.18
CA VAL A 208 -12.22 -5.60 9.65
C VAL A 208 -11.37 -4.42 10.09
N VAL A 209 -11.70 -3.24 9.59
CA VAL A 209 -11.04 -1.98 9.96
C VAL A 209 -12.04 -1.05 10.61
N VAL A 210 -11.65 -0.45 11.71
CA VAL A 210 -12.45 0.52 12.47
C VAL A 210 -11.61 1.76 12.81
N ASP A 211 -12.12 2.92 12.46
CA ASP A 211 -11.58 4.24 12.86
C ASP A 211 -10.15 4.57 12.42
N TYR A 212 -9.65 3.98 11.35
CA TYR A 212 -8.46 4.49 10.64
C TYR A 212 -8.88 5.51 9.57
N THR A 213 -8.02 6.49 9.27
CA THR A 213 -8.27 7.46 8.18
C THR A 213 -8.38 6.76 6.84
N VAL A 214 -7.48 5.81 6.58
CA VAL A 214 -7.51 4.95 5.40
C VAL A 214 -7.66 3.50 5.86
N GLY A 215 -8.62 2.79 5.29
CA GLY A 215 -8.79 1.38 5.58
C GLY A 215 -7.67 0.55 4.93
N PHE A 216 -7.81 0.29 3.65
CA PHE A 216 -6.78 -0.39 2.87
C PHE A 216 -6.18 0.56 1.85
N ARG A 217 -4.87 0.76 1.90
CA ARG A 217 -4.10 1.46 0.89
C ARG A 217 -3.23 0.45 0.14
N MET A 218 -3.64 0.12 -1.09
CA MET A 218 -2.99 -0.85 -1.95
C MET A 218 -2.15 -0.11 -2.99
N GLY A 219 -0.83 -0.02 -2.74
CA GLY A 219 0.13 0.65 -3.62
C GLY A 219 0.85 -0.35 -4.53
N ARG A 220 1.44 0.11 -5.56
CA ARG A 220 2.34 -0.48 -6.60
C ARG A 220 2.34 -2.00 -6.85
N GLY A 221 2.07 -2.83 -5.87
CA GLY A 221 1.98 -4.29 -6.05
C GLY A 221 0.83 -4.68 -6.95
N GLY A 222 1.00 -5.75 -7.73
CA GLY A 222 -0.05 -6.31 -8.59
C GLY A 222 -0.76 -7.50 -7.96
N SER A 223 -1.84 -7.94 -8.62
CA SER A 223 -2.55 -9.20 -8.32
C SER A 223 -3.05 -9.34 -6.88
N ASN A 224 -3.45 -8.23 -6.27
CA ASN A 224 -4.00 -8.25 -4.91
C ASN A 224 -5.49 -8.62 -4.90
N ARG A 225 -5.90 -9.39 -3.90
CA ARG A 225 -7.28 -9.83 -3.69
C ARG A 225 -7.74 -9.44 -2.29
N LEU A 226 -8.82 -8.66 -2.22
CA LEU A 226 -9.50 -8.34 -0.98
C LEU A 226 -10.87 -9.01 -1.02
N THR A 227 -11.17 -9.88 -0.07
CA THR A 227 -12.42 -10.65 -0.04
C THR A 227 -13.12 -10.48 1.29
N ARG A 228 -14.38 -10.06 1.27
CA ARG A 228 -15.22 -9.83 2.46
C ARG A 228 -14.54 -8.94 3.52
N CYS A 229 -13.74 -7.98 3.08
CA CYS A 229 -13.14 -7.00 3.99
C CYS A 229 -14.16 -5.88 4.29
N HIS A 230 -14.22 -5.48 5.56
CA HIS A 230 -15.12 -4.42 6.03
C HIS A 230 -14.31 -3.25 6.58
N VAL A 231 -14.57 -2.06 6.07
CA VAL A 231 -13.96 -0.83 6.58
C VAL A 231 -15.07 0.09 7.09
N TRP A 232 -15.00 0.39 8.37
CA TRP A 232 -15.96 1.24 9.05
C TRP A 232 -15.28 2.45 9.69
N GLY A 233 -15.71 3.66 9.30
CA GLY A 233 -15.42 4.89 10.02
C GLY A 233 -16.50 5.11 11.07
N GLY A 234 -16.40 4.45 12.23
CA GLY A 234 -17.40 4.59 13.27
C GLY A 234 -17.37 5.96 13.94
N PRO A 235 -18.53 6.47 14.38
CA PRO A 235 -18.54 7.51 15.38
C PRO A 235 -18.11 6.87 16.69
N LEU A 236 -16.91 7.10 17.18
CA LEU A 236 -16.79 7.11 18.63
C LEU A 236 -17.70 8.22 19.14
N PRO A 237 -18.40 8.01 20.25
CA PRO A 237 -19.23 9.06 20.84
C PRO A 237 -18.38 10.34 20.87
N ALA A 238 -18.95 11.41 20.33
CA ALA A 238 -18.32 12.71 20.31
C ALA A 238 -17.99 13.12 21.75
N THR A 239 -16.74 12.95 22.12
CA THR A 239 -16.22 13.49 23.39
C THR A 239 -15.74 14.91 23.19
N GLU A 240 -15.83 15.44 21.93
CA GLU A 240 -15.36 16.76 21.58
C GLU A 240 -16.50 17.66 21.06
N PRO A 241 -16.49 18.94 21.40
CA PRO A 241 -17.44 19.92 20.86
C PRO A 241 -17.28 20.01 19.34
N GLY A 242 -18.31 19.62 18.60
CA GLY A 242 -18.29 19.62 17.13
C GLY A 242 -18.45 18.25 16.49
N GLY A 243 -18.22 17.16 17.22
CA GLY A 243 -18.63 15.78 16.86
C GLY A 243 -18.06 15.18 15.58
N GLU A 244 -17.33 15.93 14.79
CA GLU A 244 -16.71 15.47 13.56
C GLU A 244 -15.23 15.20 13.80
N ARG A 245 -14.85 13.93 13.81
CA ARG A 245 -13.45 13.60 13.84
C ARG A 245 -12.78 14.10 12.56
N GLU A 246 -11.69 14.84 12.71
CA GLU A 246 -10.86 15.28 11.60
C GLU A 246 -10.47 14.11 10.68
N MET A 247 -10.26 12.92 11.28
CA MET A 247 -10.02 11.67 10.56
C MET A 247 -11.11 11.32 9.55
N LEU A 248 -12.39 11.55 9.87
CA LEU A 248 -13.50 11.19 8.99
C LEU A 248 -13.65 12.16 7.83
N LYS A 249 -13.27 13.42 7.99
CA LYS A 249 -13.34 14.43 6.93
C LYS A 249 -12.52 14.05 5.68
N ASN A 250 -11.47 13.26 5.86
CA ASN A 250 -10.58 12.81 4.80
C ASN A 250 -10.51 11.28 4.69
N SER A 251 -11.47 10.56 5.26
CA SER A 251 -11.44 9.10 5.30
C SER A 251 -11.64 8.46 3.92
N VAL A 252 -10.88 7.42 3.68
CA VAL A 252 -10.97 6.56 2.49
C VAL A 252 -11.08 5.11 2.96
N ASN A 253 -12.16 4.42 2.60
CA ASN A 253 -12.29 3.03 3.01
C ASN A 253 -11.30 2.12 2.25
N PHE A 254 -11.32 2.18 0.93
CA PHE A 254 -10.40 1.41 0.08
C PHE A 254 -9.71 2.34 -0.91
N TRP A 255 -8.39 2.43 -0.82
CA TRP A 255 -7.56 3.23 -1.71
C TRP A 255 -6.65 2.33 -2.53
N ILE A 256 -6.92 2.23 -3.82
CA ILE A 256 -6.07 1.54 -4.79
C ILE A 256 -5.08 2.57 -5.33
N ASP A 257 -3.90 2.63 -4.71
CA ASP A 257 -2.87 3.66 -4.91
C ASP A 257 -1.75 3.11 -5.79
N GLY A 258 -1.99 3.08 -7.08
CA GLY A 258 -1.01 2.62 -8.05
C GLY A 258 -0.84 1.11 -8.16
N ALA A 259 -1.67 0.35 -7.48
CA ALA A 259 -1.65 -1.09 -7.63
C ALA A 259 -1.94 -1.51 -9.08
N GLY A 260 -1.35 -2.61 -9.49
CA GLY A 260 -1.68 -3.28 -10.74
C GLY A 260 -3.08 -3.88 -10.71
N ASP A 261 -3.21 -5.12 -11.11
CA ASP A 261 -4.47 -5.87 -11.02
C ASP A 261 -4.92 -6.01 -9.55
N THR A 262 -6.04 -5.39 -9.18
CA THR A 262 -6.61 -5.47 -7.83
C THR A 262 -8.08 -5.81 -7.88
N ILE A 263 -8.47 -6.89 -7.20
CA ILE A 263 -9.87 -7.32 -7.12
C ILE A 263 -10.37 -7.16 -5.68
N LEU A 264 -11.45 -6.44 -5.52
CA LEU A 264 -12.24 -6.37 -4.29
C LEU A 264 -13.52 -7.17 -4.51
N ARG A 265 -13.71 -8.24 -3.73
CA ARG A 265 -14.90 -9.08 -3.82
C ARG A 265 -15.67 -9.06 -2.50
N ASP A 266 -16.97 -8.80 -2.59
CA ASP A 266 -17.87 -8.75 -1.42
C ASP A 266 -17.37 -7.82 -0.30
N CYS A 267 -16.56 -6.83 -0.63
CA CYS A 267 -16.03 -5.88 0.34
C CYS A 267 -17.09 -4.83 0.70
N TYR A 268 -17.00 -4.35 1.93
CA TYR A 268 -17.97 -3.41 2.48
C TYR A 268 -17.30 -2.12 2.94
N ALA A 269 -17.57 -1.05 2.22
CA ALA A 269 -17.20 0.32 2.58
C ALA A 269 -18.34 0.95 3.40
N ASP A 270 -18.08 1.26 4.65
CA ASP A 270 -19.08 1.82 5.57
C ASP A 270 -18.61 3.18 6.09
N THR A 271 -19.45 4.17 5.89
CA THR A 271 -19.33 5.50 6.52
C THR A 271 -17.96 6.17 6.30
N GLY A 272 -17.37 6.04 5.12
CA GLY A 272 -16.19 6.80 4.69
C GLY A 272 -16.58 8.01 3.86
N LYS A 273 -15.76 9.08 3.87
CA LYS A 273 -15.93 10.21 2.95
C LYS A 273 -15.77 9.75 1.49
N THR A 274 -14.80 8.87 1.26
CA THR A 274 -14.63 8.16 -0.02
C THR A 274 -14.72 6.66 0.25
N GLY A 275 -15.64 5.99 -0.43
CA GLY A 275 -15.77 4.54 -0.31
C GLY A 275 -14.60 3.82 -0.99
N PHE A 276 -14.46 4.06 -2.30
CA PHE A 276 -13.42 3.47 -3.12
C PHE A 276 -12.68 4.57 -3.89
N LEU A 277 -11.43 4.82 -3.53
CA LEU A 277 -10.53 5.70 -4.25
C LEU A 277 -9.68 4.84 -5.19
N VAL A 278 -9.93 4.94 -6.48
CA VAL A 278 -9.27 4.11 -7.49
C VAL A 278 -8.28 4.95 -8.29
N ASP A 279 -7.01 4.77 -7.98
CA ASP A 279 -5.87 5.39 -8.64
C ASP A 279 -4.90 4.28 -9.09
N GLY A 280 -5.44 3.19 -9.61
CA GLY A 280 -4.73 1.97 -10.03
C GLY A 280 -4.93 1.64 -11.50
N TRP A 281 -4.19 0.66 -12.00
CA TRP A 281 -4.17 0.29 -13.43
C TRP A 281 -5.40 -0.50 -13.87
N ASP A 282 -5.75 -1.50 -13.08
CA ASP A 282 -6.89 -2.38 -13.35
C ASP A 282 -7.53 -2.77 -12.02
N THR A 283 -8.75 -2.32 -11.79
CA THR A 283 -9.45 -2.52 -10.54
C THR A 283 -10.82 -3.14 -10.80
N HIS A 284 -11.13 -4.20 -10.07
CA HIS A 284 -12.44 -4.83 -10.12
C HIS A 284 -13.13 -4.71 -8.76
N LEU A 285 -14.31 -4.13 -8.76
CA LEU A 285 -15.25 -4.15 -7.64
C LEU A 285 -16.35 -5.15 -7.98
N ASP A 286 -16.38 -6.29 -7.30
CA ASP A 286 -17.31 -7.38 -7.53
C ASP A 286 -18.12 -7.67 -6.27
N GLY A 287 -19.46 -7.53 -6.32
CA GLY A 287 -20.33 -7.69 -5.17
C GLY A 287 -20.13 -6.71 -4.01
N CYS A 288 -19.35 -5.67 -4.22
CA CYS A 288 -19.00 -4.71 -3.16
C CYS A 288 -20.20 -3.87 -2.73
N ARG A 289 -20.12 -3.37 -1.50
CA ARG A 289 -21.17 -2.53 -0.93
C ARG A 289 -20.60 -1.22 -0.42
N TYR A 290 -21.40 -0.16 -0.56
CA TYR A 290 -21.19 1.08 0.16
C TYR A 290 -22.45 1.42 0.96
N PHE A 291 -22.26 1.76 2.21
CA PHE A 291 -23.32 2.14 3.10
C PHE A 291 -22.88 3.32 3.98
N ASN A 292 -23.75 4.30 4.14
CA ASN A 292 -23.55 5.39 5.10
C ASN A 292 -24.67 5.34 6.14
N ASN A 293 -24.38 4.75 7.28
CA ASN A 293 -25.39 4.35 8.25
C ASN A 293 -25.86 5.48 9.18
N TYR A 294 -25.04 6.51 9.38
CA TYR A 294 -25.27 7.36 10.55
C TYR A 294 -25.67 8.79 10.23
N GLY A 295 -26.13 9.06 9.01
CA GLY A 295 -26.59 10.41 8.67
C GLY A 295 -25.53 11.48 8.93
N PHE A 296 -24.25 11.10 8.87
CA PHE A 296 -23.16 12.06 8.99
C PHE A 296 -23.40 13.18 8.00
N LYS A 297 -23.41 14.37 8.52
CA LYS A 297 -23.44 15.60 7.75
C LYS A 297 -22.08 15.87 7.08
N LEU A 298 -21.41 14.82 6.58
CA LEU A 298 -20.28 15.02 5.71
C LEU A 298 -20.82 15.55 4.40
N ASP A 299 -20.51 16.77 4.11
CA ASP A 299 -20.67 17.31 2.76
C ASP A 299 -19.64 16.61 1.86
N ASP A 300 -19.97 16.40 0.59
CA ASP A 300 -19.10 15.85 -0.44
C ASP A 300 -18.65 14.39 -0.27
N ILE A 301 -19.52 13.51 0.17
CA ILE A 301 -19.25 12.06 0.13
C ILE A 301 -19.22 11.58 -1.33
N THR A 302 -18.21 10.79 -1.65
CA THR A 302 -18.07 10.13 -2.95
C THR A 302 -17.94 8.63 -2.76
N ILE A 303 -18.81 7.82 -3.36
CA ILE A 303 -18.74 6.36 -3.23
C ILE A 303 -17.54 5.84 -4.00
N ILE A 304 -17.37 6.21 -5.27
CA ILE A 304 -16.22 5.88 -6.09
C ILE A 304 -15.57 7.17 -6.61
N ASP A 305 -14.33 7.41 -6.25
CA ASP A 305 -13.45 8.43 -6.84
C ASP A 305 -12.41 7.72 -7.72
N HIS A 306 -12.65 7.69 -9.03
CA HIS A 306 -11.85 6.97 -10.01
C HIS A 306 -10.91 7.94 -10.74
N ARG A 307 -9.65 7.90 -10.44
CA ARG A 307 -8.66 8.88 -10.91
C ARG A 307 -7.87 8.42 -12.11
N CYS A 308 -7.63 7.12 -12.24
CA CYS A 308 -6.93 6.57 -13.41
C CYS A 308 -7.22 5.07 -13.57
N GLY A 309 -6.86 4.56 -14.75
CA GLY A 309 -6.91 3.15 -15.06
C GLY A 309 -8.27 2.65 -15.55
N ARG A 310 -8.40 1.35 -15.58
CA ARG A 310 -9.64 0.65 -15.89
C ARG A 310 -10.33 0.21 -14.61
N LEU A 311 -11.63 0.46 -14.53
CA LEU A 311 -12.47 0.06 -13.41
C LEU A 311 -13.63 -0.79 -13.94
N LEU A 312 -13.74 -2.02 -13.46
CA LEU A 312 -14.93 -2.84 -13.62
C LEU A 312 -15.73 -2.82 -12.31
N VAL A 313 -17.00 -2.43 -12.39
CA VAL A 313 -17.94 -2.44 -11.25
C VAL A 313 -19.05 -3.42 -11.57
N ASN A 314 -19.06 -4.55 -10.87
CA ASN A 314 -19.97 -5.65 -11.13
C ASN A 314 -20.79 -6.02 -9.89
N ALA A 315 -22.09 -6.20 -10.05
CA ALA A 315 -23.02 -6.66 -9.00
C ALA A 315 -22.91 -5.88 -7.66
N CYS A 316 -22.42 -4.65 -7.69
CA CYS A 316 -22.23 -3.83 -6.49
C CYS A 316 -23.54 -3.21 -6.02
N ARG A 317 -23.65 -3.00 -4.70
CA ARG A 317 -24.81 -2.35 -4.09
C ARG A 317 -24.39 -1.10 -3.35
N PHE A 318 -24.86 0.06 -3.83
CA PHE A 318 -24.58 1.35 -3.22
C PHE A 318 -25.84 1.91 -2.59
N HIS A 319 -25.76 2.26 -1.31
CA HIS A 319 -26.83 2.90 -0.57
C HIS A 319 -26.54 4.38 -0.43
N LYS A 320 -27.44 5.21 -0.98
CA LYS A 320 -27.35 6.65 -0.90
C LYS A 320 -28.39 7.16 0.11
N SER A 321 -27.94 7.39 1.34
CA SER A 321 -28.79 7.92 2.40
C SER A 321 -29.06 9.43 2.32
N ASN A 322 -28.28 10.16 1.49
CA ASN A 322 -28.32 11.60 1.33
C ASN A 322 -28.19 11.97 -0.16
N PRO A 323 -29.00 12.88 -0.70
CA PRO A 323 -28.91 13.34 -2.09
C PRO A 323 -27.57 14.00 -2.45
N LYS A 324 -26.81 14.50 -1.47
CA LYS A 324 -25.49 15.08 -1.68
C LYS A 324 -24.39 14.02 -1.91
N ILE A 325 -24.65 12.74 -1.68
CA ILE A 325 -23.68 11.66 -1.92
C ILE A 325 -23.54 11.46 -3.43
N ARG A 326 -22.31 11.58 -3.93
CA ARG A 326 -21.98 11.27 -5.32
C ARG A 326 -21.68 9.78 -5.46
N ALA A 327 -22.33 9.13 -6.41
CA ALA A 327 -22.08 7.71 -6.67
C ALA A 327 -20.68 7.48 -7.27
N TYR A 328 -20.32 8.36 -8.18
CA TYR A 328 -19.09 8.28 -8.95
C TYR A 328 -18.57 9.65 -9.31
N THR A 329 -17.25 9.81 -9.22
CA THR A 329 -16.50 10.88 -9.88
C THR A 329 -15.31 10.22 -10.55
N GLY A 330 -14.93 10.64 -11.75
CA GLY A 330 -13.74 10.06 -12.35
C GLY A 330 -13.56 10.37 -13.82
N ILE A 331 -12.40 9.93 -14.32
CA ILE A 331 -11.90 10.22 -15.66
C ILE A 331 -11.39 8.99 -16.39
N GLY A 332 -11.21 7.86 -15.70
CA GLY A 332 -10.75 6.61 -16.29
C GLY A 332 -11.84 5.87 -17.04
N THR A 333 -11.47 4.75 -17.65
CA THR A 333 -12.43 3.86 -18.31
C THR A 333 -13.16 3.03 -17.27
N VAL A 334 -14.49 3.14 -17.22
CA VAL A 334 -15.32 2.37 -16.30
C VAL A 334 -16.32 1.52 -17.05
N GLU A 335 -16.45 0.27 -16.62
CA GLU A 335 -17.47 -0.66 -17.09
C GLU A 335 -18.39 -1.03 -15.93
N TRP A 336 -19.68 -0.83 -16.12
CA TRP A 336 -20.72 -1.12 -15.13
C TRP A 336 -21.51 -2.35 -15.54
N ARG A 337 -21.69 -3.31 -14.61
CA ARG A 337 -22.49 -4.52 -14.81
C ARG A 337 -23.37 -4.79 -13.61
N ASP A 338 -24.59 -5.18 -13.83
CA ASP A 338 -25.53 -5.71 -12.83
C ASP A 338 -25.62 -4.90 -11.53
N MET A 339 -25.62 -3.57 -11.64
CA MET A 339 -25.61 -2.66 -10.50
C MET A 339 -26.94 -2.62 -9.76
N ILE A 340 -26.90 -2.64 -8.42
CA ILE A 340 -28.04 -2.46 -7.55
C ILE A 340 -27.90 -1.13 -6.82
N TYR A 341 -28.73 -0.19 -7.17
CA TYR A 341 -28.81 1.09 -6.48
C TYR A 341 -30.01 1.11 -5.55
N SER A 342 -29.80 1.39 -4.26
CA SER A 342 -30.87 1.72 -3.34
C SER A 342 -30.85 3.22 -3.05
N ASN A 343 -32.00 3.87 -3.23
CA ASN A 343 -32.20 5.31 -3.07
C ASN A 343 -31.43 6.20 -4.07
N PHE A 344 -31.01 5.64 -5.21
CA PHE A 344 -30.56 6.43 -6.34
C PHE A 344 -31.75 6.85 -7.21
N PRO A 345 -31.76 8.06 -7.78
CA PRO A 345 -32.67 8.38 -8.84
C PRO A 345 -32.53 7.36 -9.99
N ALA A 346 -33.62 6.92 -10.57
CA ALA A 346 -33.61 5.95 -11.68
C ALA A 346 -32.86 6.45 -12.93
N ASP A 347 -32.59 7.74 -12.97
CA ASP A 347 -31.95 8.52 -14.04
C ASP A 347 -30.51 8.95 -13.67
N ALA A 348 -29.89 8.36 -12.64
CA ALA A 348 -28.47 8.58 -12.39
C ALA A 348 -27.67 8.13 -13.62
N GLU A 349 -27.36 9.09 -14.48
CA GLU A 349 -26.57 8.85 -15.69
C GLU A 349 -25.26 8.17 -15.33
N GLN A 350 -24.93 7.12 -16.05
CA GLN A 350 -23.55 6.61 -16.06
C GLN A 350 -22.66 7.76 -16.52
N PRO A 351 -21.62 8.11 -15.76
CA PRO A 351 -20.77 9.20 -16.17
C PRO A 351 -20.16 8.85 -17.53
N GLY A 352 -20.49 9.64 -18.53
CA GLY A 352 -19.84 9.57 -19.82
C GLY A 352 -18.36 9.95 -19.71
N ALA A 353 -17.61 9.70 -20.76
CA ALA A 353 -16.25 10.20 -20.87
C ALA A 353 -16.25 11.73 -20.66
N LEU A 354 -15.44 12.20 -19.72
CA LEU A 354 -15.34 13.63 -19.44
C LEU A 354 -14.32 14.26 -20.38
N ASP A 355 -14.67 15.38 -20.97
CA ASP A 355 -13.70 16.23 -21.63
C ASP A 355 -12.85 16.95 -20.59
N PHE A 356 -11.52 16.92 -20.73
CA PHE A 356 -10.61 17.48 -19.73
C PHE A 356 -9.36 18.13 -20.32
N GLU A 357 -8.82 19.07 -19.59
CA GLU A 357 -7.49 19.62 -19.74
C GLU A 357 -6.59 19.02 -18.64
N VAL A 358 -5.42 18.51 -19.03
CA VAL A 358 -4.42 18.00 -18.08
C VAL A 358 -3.33 19.04 -17.95
N ASP A 359 -3.13 19.53 -16.73
CA ASP A 359 -2.01 20.39 -16.37
C ASP A 359 -1.16 19.67 -15.32
N GLN A 360 0.05 19.33 -15.70
CA GLN A 360 1.01 18.67 -14.82
C GLN A 360 2.13 19.63 -14.46
N ASP A 361 2.21 19.97 -13.20
CA ASP A 361 3.34 20.65 -12.61
C ASP A 361 4.44 19.63 -12.29
N CYS A 362 5.61 19.78 -12.93
CA CYS A 362 6.74 18.87 -12.79
C CYS A 362 7.69 19.28 -11.67
N ALA A 363 7.24 20.05 -10.70
CA ALA A 363 8.09 20.67 -9.68
C ALA A 363 8.76 19.68 -8.71
N THR A 364 8.27 18.43 -8.61
CA THR A 364 8.80 17.46 -7.65
C THR A 364 9.26 16.17 -8.32
N ALA A 365 10.48 15.72 -8.00
CA ALA A 365 11.02 14.46 -8.50
C ALA A 365 10.33 13.23 -7.87
N ASP A 366 9.79 13.38 -6.65
CA ASP A 366 9.16 12.31 -5.89
C ASP A 366 7.87 11.77 -6.53
N ASP A 367 7.25 12.56 -7.39
CA ASP A 367 6.05 12.16 -8.13
C ASP A 367 6.35 11.26 -9.35
N TRP A 368 7.63 11.10 -9.69
CA TRP A 368 8.05 10.33 -10.85
C TRP A 368 8.53 8.95 -10.45
N GLU A 369 8.10 7.95 -11.19
CA GLU A 369 8.44 6.55 -10.98
C GLU A 369 9.27 6.01 -12.13
N PHE A 370 10.26 5.16 -11.84
CA PHE A 370 10.99 4.45 -12.89
C PHE A 370 10.09 3.40 -13.55
N LEU A 371 10.15 3.38 -14.87
CA LEU A 371 9.47 2.37 -15.65
C LEU A 371 10.21 1.03 -15.56
N PRO A 372 9.50 -0.11 -15.67
CA PRO A 372 10.12 -1.43 -15.65
C PRO A 372 11.26 -1.52 -16.66
N GLY A 373 12.44 -1.96 -16.21
CA GLY A 373 13.65 -2.05 -17.02
C GLY A 373 14.47 -0.77 -17.15
N GLY A 374 14.04 0.34 -16.53
CA GLY A 374 14.87 1.53 -16.34
C GLY A 374 15.83 1.33 -15.16
N LYS A 375 17.10 1.75 -15.32
CA LYS A 375 18.03 1.82 -14.19
C LYS A 375 17.91 3.17 -13.50
N PRO A 376 18.19 3.24 -12.20
CA PRO A 376 18.10 4.49 -11.45
C PRO A 376 19.10 5.51 -12.00
N TYR A 377 18.60 6.62 -12.45
CA TYR A 377 19.35 7.81 -12.79
C TYR A 377 19.01 8.89 -11.81
N VAL A 378 19.86 9.86 -11.70
CA VAL A 378 19.61 10.96 -10.79
C VAL A 378 18.47 11.79 -11.35
N LEU A 379 17.32 11.71 -10.67
CA LEU A 379 16.22 12.63 -10.85
C LEU A 379 16.36 13.68 -9.74
N GLU A 380 16.52 14.93 -10.14
CA GLU A 380 16.67 16.04 -9.20
C GLU A 380 15.43 16.92 -9.27
N ALA A 381 14.76 17.11 -8.13
CA ALA A 381 13.81 18.20 -7.99
C ALA A 381 14.58 19.53 -7.98
N LYS A 382 14.14 20.48 -8.78
CA LYS A 382 14.65 21.86 -8.78
C LYS A 382 13.48 22.79 -8.54
N PRO A 383 13.70 24.02 -8.04
CA PRO A 383 12.63 25.00 -7.96
C PRO A 383 11.93 25.13 -9.33
N ASN A 384 10.66 24.79 -9.39
CA ASN A 384 9.80 24.85 -10.59
C ASN A 384 10.22 24.01 -11.78
N ALA A 385 11.03 22.95 -11.60
CA ALA A 385 11.42 22.06 -12.66
C ALA A 385 11.86 20.69 -12.14
N PHE A 386 11.83 19.71 -13.04
CA PHE A 386 12.35 18.37 -12.87
C PHE A 386 13.56 18.20 -13.79
N ALA A 387 14.67 17.72 -13.25
CA ALA A 387 15.89 17.46 -14.01
C ALA A 387 16.14 15.97 -14.15
N GLY A 388 16.38 15.51 -15.37
CA GLY A 388 16.80 14.14 -15.70
C GLY A 388 18.24 14.11 -16.22
N LYS A 389 19.06 13.18 -15.67
CA LYS A 389 20.42 12.88 -16.15
C LYS A 389 20.48 11.42 -16.63
N PRO A 390 20.09 11.14 -17.87
CA PRO A 390 20.07 9.79 -18.39
C PRO A 390 21.46 9.22 -18.68
N ASP A 391 21.68 7.94 -18.36
CA ASP A 391 22.83 7.16 -18.79
C ASP A 391 22.52 6.45 -20.12
N CYS A 392 23.02 6.97 -21.22
CA CYS A 392 22.77 6.41 -22.55
C CYS A 392 23.51 5.10 -22.84
N LYS A 393 24.43 4.66 -21.97
CA LYS A 393 25.07 3.34 -22.09
C LYS A 393 24.11 2.22 -21.74
N SER A 394 23.11 2.49 -20.92
CA SER A 394 22.01 1.55 -20.69
C SER A 394 21.01 1.64 -21.85
N ALA A 395 20.31 0.52 -22.10
CA ALA A 395 19.45 0.39 -23.27
C ALA A 395 18.34 1.45 -23.35
N ARG A 396 17.86 1.92 -22.21
CA ARG A 396 16.85 2.99 -22.10
C ARG A 396 16.73 3.52 -20.67
N PHE A 397 16.31 4.75 -20.58
CA PHE A 397 15.81 5.40 -19.38
C PHE A 397 14.32 5.65 -19.56
N GLY A 398 13.55 5.41 -18.54
CA GLY A 398 12.13 5.73 -18.55
C GLY A 398 11.66 6.07 -17.13
N VAL A 399 10.91 7.13 -17.02
CA VAL A 399 10.18 7.52 -15.83
C VAL A 399 8.73 7.79 -16.19
N SER A 400 7.83 7.57 -15.29
CA SER A 400 6.42 7.87 -15.47
C SER A 400 5.85 8.60 -14.28
N ARG A 401 4.91 9.47 -14.53
CA ARG A 401 4.11 10.14 -13.54
C ARG A 401 2.65 9.88 -13.81
N LYS A 402 1.93 9.44 -12.79
CA LYS A 402 0.48 9.34 -12.87
C LYS A 402 -0.13 10.72 -12.96
N ILE A 403 -1.13 10.84 -13.81
CA ILE A 403 -1.92 12.04 -13.90
C ILE A 403 -2.85 12.07 -12.71
N LEU A 404 -2.58 12.97 -11.78
CA LEU A 404 -3.44 13.19 -10.63
C LEU A 404 -4.64 14.03 -11.08
N ALA A 405 -5.82 13.44 -11.00
CA ALA A 405 -7.11 14.00 -11.43
C ALA A 405 -7.54 15.30 -10.72
N ARG A 406 -6.63 16.03 -10.10
CA ARG A 406 -7.00 17.16 -9.23
C ARG A 406 -7.44 18.43 -9.97
N LYS A 407 -7.27 18.51 -11.28
CA LYS A 407 -7.59 19.72 -12.05
C LYS A 407 -8.13 19.36 -13.43
N PHE A 408 -9.40 19.03 -13.52
CA PHE A 408 -10.06 18.86 -14.81
C PHE A 408 -11.09 19.95 -15.03
N PRO A 409 -10.75 21.03 -15.74
CA PRO A 409 -11.78 21.93 -16.25
C PRO A 409 -12.59 21.22 -17.33
N LYS A 410 -13.86 21.56 -17.43
CA LYS A 410 -14.84 21.07 -18.41
C LYS A 410 -14.56 21.60 -19.84
N ALA A 411 -13.34 21.55 -20.30
CA ALA A 411 -13.04 22.04 -21.64
C ALA A 411 -12.77 20.87 -22.57
N GLY A 412 -13.32 20.90 -23.73
CA GLY A 412 -13.36 19.92 -24.81
C GLY A 412 -12.17 18.96 -24.96
N ALA A 413 -12.28 17.94 -25.75
CA ALA A 413 -11.21 16.94 -25.96
C ALA A 413 -9.87 17.63 -26.22
N GLY A 414 -8.90 17.44 -25.31
CA GLY A 414 -7.56 17.99 -25.45
C GLY A 414 -6.95 17.56 -26.78
N LYS A 415 -6.40 18.49 -27.54
CA LYS A 415 -5.91 18.26 -28.90
C LYS A 415 -4.42 18.53 -29.05
N GLU A 416 -3.82 19.25 -28.12
CA GLU A 416 -2.43 19.67 -28.21
C GLU A 416 -1.68 19.36 -26.90
N LEU A 417 -0.52 18.72 -27.01
CA LEU A 417 0.44 18.55 -25.95
C LEU A 417 1.39 19.76 -25.92
N VAL A 418 1.54 20.40 -24.78
CA VAL A 418 2.45 21.53 -24.57
C VAL A 418 3.43 21.16 -23.46
N VAL A 419 4.72 21.11 -23.78
CA VAL A 419 5.79 20.77 -22.83
C VAL A 419 6.78 21.91 -22.74
N ARG A 420 6.97 22.44 -21.54
CA ARG A 420 8.00 23.45 -21.27
C ARG A 420 9.27 22.75 -20.81
N ALA A 421 10.28 22.73 -21.67
CA ALA A 421 11.50 21.96 -21.47
C ALA A 421 12.75 22.68 -21.99
N ARG A 422 13.93 22.21 -21.56
CA ARG A 422 15.23 22.60 -22.10
C ARG A 422 16.26 21.47 -21.99
N ALA A 423 17.30 21.53 -22.79
CA ALA A 423 18.51 20.73 -22.63
C ALA A 423 19.46 21.38 -21.61
N THR A 424 20.07 20.59 -20.74
CA THR A 424 21.11 21.05 -19.81
C THR A 424 22.51 20.61 -20.23
N ARG A 425 22.60 19.81 -21.29
CA ARG A 425 23.84 19.34 -21.90
C ARG A 425 23.80 19.51 -23.42
N PRO A 426 24.92 19.90 -24.08
CA PRO A 426 24.94 20.22 -25.51
C PRO A 426 24.63 19.02 -26.41
N ASP A 427 24.89 17.80 -25.94
CA ASP A 427 24.64 16.57 -26.69
C ASP A 427 23.21 16.05 -26.52
N THR A 428 22.40 16.63 -25.63
CA THR A 428 20.98 16.30 -25.46
C THR A 428 20.13 17.10 -26.43
N LYS A 429 19.73 16.46 -27.53
CA LYS A 429 18.98 17.13 -28.61
C LYS A 429 17.48 16.92 -28.54
N ALA A 430 17.04 15.89 -27.86
CA ALA A 430 15.63 15.57 -27.71
C ALA A 430 15.38 14.77 -26.43
N VAL A 431 14.14 14.70 -25.99
CA VAL A 431 13.60 13.74 -25.05
C VAL A 431 12.32 13.17 -25.64
N GLU A 432 12.03 11.92 -25.38
CA GLU A 432 10.76 11.34 -25.81
C GLU A 432 9.73 11.41 -24.69
N ILE A 433 8.57 12.01 -24.98
CA ILE A 433 7.43 11.99 -24.10
C ILE A 433 6.45 10.91 -24.55
N THR A 434 5.87 10.21 -23.61
CA THR A 434 4.90 9.16 -23.87
C THR A 434 3.60 9.43 -23.09
N LEU A 435 2.49 9.19 -23.76
CA LEU A 435 1.16 9.18 -23.18
C LEU A 435 0.68 7.73 -23.08
N ILE A 436 0.49 7.25 -21.85
CA ILE A 436 0.09 5.88 -21.57
C ILE A 436 -1.40 5.89 -21.28
N HIS A 437 -2.15 5.17 -22.09
CA HIS A 437 -3.59 5.03 -21.93
C HIS A 437 -3.97 3.93 -20.94
N ALA A 438 -5.19 4.03 -20.40
CA ALA A 438 -5.74 3.05 -19.47
C ALA A 438 -5.80 1.60 -20.04
N ASN A 439 -5.88 1.46 -21.36
CA ASN A 439 -5.86 0.16 -22.05
C ASN A 439 -4.43 -0.38 -22.31
N GLY A 440 -3.42 0.25 -21.75
CA GLY A 440 -2.01 -0.14 -21.91
C GLY A 440 -1.36 0.30 -23.22
N LYS A 441 -2.09 0.98 -24.13
CA LYS A 441 -1.51 1.52 -25.35
C LYS A 441 -0.68 2.76 -25.05
N VAL A 442 0.49 2.87 -25.68
CA VAL A 442 1.44 3.95 -25.44
C VAL A 442 1.68 4.72 -26.72
N TRP A 443 1.51 6.02 -26.64
CA TRP A 443 1.73 6.96 -27.73
C TRP A 443 2.88 7.88 -27.35
N GLY A 444 3.83 8.07 -28.25
CA GLY A 444 5.03 8.85 -27.95
C GLY A 444 5.45 9.75 -29.10
N ILE A 445 6.25 10.76 -28.74
CA ILE A 445 6.88 11.66 -29.70
C ILE A 445 8.20 12.19 -29.14
N GLU A 446 9.18 12.33 -30.03
CA GLU A 446 10.44 12.99 -29.71
C GLU A 446 10.24 14.52 -29.69
N LEU A 447 10.55 15.12 -28.55
CA LEU A 447 10.50 16.57 -28.36
C LEU A 447 11.89 17.15 -28.57
N PRO A 448 12.12 18.00 -29.56
CA PRO A 448 13.42 18.66 -29.76
C PRO A 448 13.70 19.61 -28.59
N LEU A 449 14.92 19.55 -28.05
CA LEU A 449 15.36 20.38 -26.95
C LEU A 449 16.38 21.41 -27.38
N THR A 450 16.23 22.63 -26.84
CA THR A 450 17.21 23.72 -26.95
C THR A 450 17.80 24.02 -25.57
N PRO A 451 18.93 24.74 -25.45
CA PRO A 451 19.47 25.15 -24.15
C PRO A 451 18.57 26.12 -23.39
N GLU A 452 17.72 26.85 -24.11
CA GLU A 452 16.76 27.80 -23.52
C GLU A 452 15.44 27.12 -23.22
N TRP A 453 14.72 27.63 -22.23
CA TRP A 453 13.37 27.21 -21.93
C TRP A 453 12.41 27.49 -23.08
N THR A 454 11.82 26.44 -23.65
CA THR A 454 10.91 26.54 -24.79
C THR A 454 9.61 25.78 -24.51
N ASP A 455 8.47 26.38 -24.87
CA ASP A 455 7.18 25.70 -24.92
C ASP A 455 7.07 24.95 -26.26
N ILE A 456 7.26 23.64 -26.18
CA ILE A 456 7.15 22.74 -27.34
C ILE A 456 5.70 22.32 -27.46
N ARG A 457 5.08 22.59 -28.60
CA ARG A 457 3.67 22.31 -28.88
C ARG A 457 3.54 21.22 -29.93
N VAL A 458 2.74 20.21 -29.63
CA VAL A 458 2.55 19.05 -30.50
C VAL A 458 1.07 18.67 -30.52
N PRO A 459 0.44 18.66 -31.69
CA PRO A 459 -0.90 18.07 -31.83
C PRO A 459 -0.89 16.61 -31.40
N LEU A 460 -1.89 16.16 -30.62
CA LEU A 460 -1.98 14.77 -30.21
C LEU A 460 -2.02 13.80 -31.39
N SER A 461 -2.54 14.22 -32.54
CA SER A 461 -2.57 13.44 -33.77
C SER A 461 -1.19 13.13 -34.37
N GLU A 462 -0.15 13.83 -33.94
CA GLU A 462 1.23 13.58 -34.37
C GLU A 462 1.94 12.53 -33.52
N LEU A 463 1.41 12.21 -32.34
CA LEU A 463 1.95 11.14 -31.52
C LEU A 463 1.82 9.81 -32.26
N ARG A 464 2.83 8.99 -32.16
CA ARG A 464 2.90 7.69 -32.82
C ARG A 464 2.90 6.57 -31.80
N TYR A 465 2.46 5.39 -32.20
CA TYR A 465 2.50 4.23 -31.35
C TYR A 465 3.96 3.93 -30.95
N PHE A 466 4.20 3.90 -29.64
CA PHE A 466 5.57 3.93 -29.10
C PHE A 466 6.22 2.56 -29.12
N LYS A 467 7.04 2.28 -30.09
CA LYS A 467 7.66 0.96 -30.34
C LYS A 467 8.81 0.57 -29.40
N HIS A 468 9.32 1.50 -28.58
CA HIS A 468 10.46 1.25 -27.68
C HIS A 468 10.02 0.78 -26.27
N TRP A 469 8.75 0.63 -26.06
CA TRP A 469 8.15 0.15 -24.83
C TRP A 469 7.88 -1.34 -24.96
N GLY A 470 8.31 -2.19 -24.18
CA GLY A 470 8.10 -3.63 -24.11
C GLY A 470 6.90 -4.25 -24.85
N ASN A 471 6.24 -5.22 -24.25
CA ASN A 471 5.08 -5.88 -24.84
C ASN A 471 3.84 -4.96 -24.81
N LEU A 472 3.59 -4.27 -25.91
CA LEU A 472 2.42 -3.42 -26.06
C LEU A 472 1.24 -4.20 -26.65
N PRO A 473 -0.01 -3.86 -26.27
CA PRO A 473 -1.18 -4.37 -26.94
C PRO A 473 -1.14 -4.06 -28.45
N PRO A 474 -1.66 -4.92 -29.32
CA PRO A 474 -1.73 -4.62 -30.74
C PRO A 474 -2.62 -3.39 -30.99
N LEU A 475 -2.32 -2.65 -32.08
CA LEU A 475 -3.19 -1.59 -32.54
C LEU A 475 -4.45 -2.16 -33.18
N GLU A 476 -5.59 -1.59 -32.80
CA GLU A 476 -6.87 -1.88 -33.40
C GLU A 476 -7.28 -0.77 -34.40
N PRO A 477 -8.12 -1.08 -35.39
CA PRO A 477 -8.64 -0.06 -36.28
C PRO A 477 -9.36 1.06 -35.49
N GLY A 478 -8.97 2.31 -35.72
CA GLY A 478 -9.50 3.48 -35.03
C GLY A 478 -8.76 3.89 -33.77
N ASP A 479 -7.73 3.16 -33.35
CA ASP A 479 -6.87 3.60 -32.25
C ASP A 479 -6.13 4.89 -32.60
N ALA A 480 -6.21 5.83 -31.67
CA ALA A 480 -5.54 7.12 -31.78
C ALA A 480 -5.16 7.63 -30.38
N PRO A 481 -4.21 8.57 -30.30
CA PRO A 481 -3.95 9.29 -29.04
C PRO A 481 -5.21 10.02 -28.59
N ASP A 482 -5.69 9.74 -27.39
CA ASP A 482 -6.89 10.35 -26.83
C ASP A 482 -6.63 10.79 -25.39
N ALA A 483 -6.72 12.09 -25.13
CA ALA A 483 -6.54 12.66 -23.82
C ALA A 483 -7.52 12.10 -22.78
N ARG A 484 -8.72 11.68 -23.19
CA ARG A 484 -9.74 11.11 -22.30
C ARG A 484 -9.37 9.75 -21.73
N ASN A 485 -8.50 9.00 -22.43
CA ASN A 485 -8.02 7.68 -22.00
C ASN A 485 -6.64 7.73 -21.34
N LEU A 486 -6.10 8.93 -21.15
CA LEU A 486 -4.77 9.11 -20.60
C LEU A 486 -4.71 8.75 -19.13
N GLN A 487 -3.76 7.90 -18.76
CA GLN A 487 -3.52 7.46 -17.40
C GLN A 487 -2.21 8.00 -16.84
N THR A 488 -1.17 7.96 -17.66
CA THR A 488 0.19 8.27 -17.21
C THR A 488 0.94 9.03 -18.28
N VAL A 489 1.75 9.98 -17.86
CA VAL A 489 2.75 10.62 -18.72
C VAL A 489 4.09 9.99 -18.41
N GLY A 490 4.81 9.56 -19.44
CA GLY A 490 6.15 9.03 -19.33
C GLY A 490 7.17 9.92 -20.04
N LEU A 491 8.40 9.88 -19.55
CA LEU A 491 9.57 10.45 -20.20
C LEU A 491 10.54 9.31 -20.49
N CYS A 492 10.95 9.20 -21.73
CA CYS A 492 11.87 8.15 -22.17
C CYS A 492 13.12 8.77 -22.79
N TYR A 493 14.24 8.14 -22.50
CA TYR A 493 15.52 8.48 -23.10
C TYR A 493 16.30 7.21 -23.37
N GLY A 494 16.97 7.12 -24.51
CA GLY A 494 17.74 5.94 -24.83
C GLY A 494 18.61 6.15 -26.07
N LYS A 495 19.34 5.09 -26.46
CA LYS A 495 20.29 5.12 -27.56
C LYS A 495 19.70 5.55 -28.92
N TRP A 496 18.39 5.44 -29.09
CA TRP A 496 17.71 5.88 -30.32
C TRP A 496 17.68 7.40 -30.47
N LEU A 497 17.71 8.16 -29.33
CA LEU A 497 17.75 9.62 -29.31
C LEU A 497 19.18 10.17 -29.49
N CYS A 498 20.20 9.39 -29.12
CA CYS A 498 21.58 9.84 -29.07
C CYS A 498 22.59 8.81 -29.63
N PRO A 499 22.36 8.19 -30.79
CA PRO A 499 23.16 7.06 -31.28
C PRO A 499 24.65 7.35 -31.49
N LYS A 500 25.02 8.62 -31.66
CA LYS A 500 26.42 9.07 -31.90
C LYS A 500 27.11 9.62 -30.65
N THR A 501 26.38 9.75 -29.51
CA THR A 501 26.88 10.41 -28.29
C THR A 501 26.58 9.59 -27.03
N LEU A 502 26.58 8.25 -27.19
CA LEU A 502 26.24 7.31 -26.09
C LEU A 502 27.18 7.38 -24.90
N ASP A 503 28.41 7.82 -25.11
CA ASP A 503 29.46 7.94 -24.09
C ASP A 503 29.54 9.34 -23.45
N ARG A 504 28.67 10.25 -23.86
CA ARG A 504 28.62 11.62 -23.36
C ARG A 504 27.57 11.78 -22.29
N GLU A 505 27.72 12.86 -21.51
CA GLU A 505 26.72 13.24 -20.51
C GLU A 505 25.50 13.86 -21.19
N HIS A 506 24.33 13.35 -20.83
CA HIS A 506 23.05 13.88 -21.25
C HIS A 506 22.30 14.49 -20.06
N GLY A 507 21.42 15.44 -20.33
CA GLY A 507 20.61 16.07 -19.30
C GLY A 507 19.55 16.99 -19.89
N PHE A 508 18.39 17.00 -19.24
CA PHE A 508 17.26 17.86 -19.61
C PHE A 508 16.53 18.33 -18.35
N GLU A 509 15.73 19.37 -18.50
CA GLU A 509 14.81 19.86 -17.48
C GLU A 509 13.43 20.06 -18.10
N ILE A 510 12.38 19.76 -17.31
CA ILE A 510 10.98 19.96 -17.66
C ILE A 510 10.31 20.71 -16.52
N SER A 511 9.61 21.82 -16.82
CA SER A 511 8.89 22.59 -15.82
C SER A 511 7.39 22.37 -15.86
N SER A 512 6.81 22.03 -17.03
CA SER A 512 5.39 21.69 -17.13
C SER A 512 5.08 20.80 -18.32
N ILE A 513 4.04 19.99 -18.19
CA ILE A 513 3.43 19.19 -19.24
C ILE A 513 1.94 19.44 -19.20
N ARG A 514 1.37 19.95 -20.28
CA ARG A 514 -0.04 20.32 -20.36
C ARG A 514 -0.65 19.70 -21.61
N ILE A 515 -1.92 19.33 -21.55
CA ILE A 515 -2.73 18.98 -22.71
C ILE A 515 -3.87 19.99 -22.78
N THR A 516 -3.94 20.73 -23.87
CA THR A 516 -4.88 21.83 -24.03
C THR A 516 -5.93 21.54 -25.11
N GLY A 517 -7.13 22.07 -24.93
CA GLY A 517 -8.30 21.82 -25.77
C GLY A 517 -8.50 22.84 -26.93
N ARG A 518 -7.44 23.36 -27.51
CA ARG A 518 -7.58 24.30 -28.65
C ARG A 518 -7.91 23.63 -29.97
#